data_9c410e6df629ff8ea238cb166a8e6582
#
_entry.id   9c410e6df629ff8ea238cb166a8e6582
#
_cell.length_a   1.000
_cell.length_b   1.000
_cell.length_c   1.000
_cell.angle_alpha   90.00
_cell.angle_beta   90.00
_cell.angle_gamma   90.00
#
_symmetry.space_group_name_H-M   'P 1'
#
loop_
_entity.id
_entity.type
_entity.pdbx_description
1 polymer ?
#
loop_
_entity_poly.entity_id
_entity_poly.type
_entity_poly.pdbx_seq_one_letter_code
_entity_poly.pdbx_strand_id
1 'polypeptide(L)'
;MSKKYEILKTEGRAKRAVFHTVHGDIQTPVFMNVGTAAAIKGAVATSDLEDIKCQVELSNTYHLHVRPGDQVVKKMGGLHKFMSWDKPILTDSGGFQVFSLSGLRKIKEEGVYFNSHVDGRKIFMGPEESMQIQSNLASTIAMAFDECPNAKADRKYVQDSVERTTRWLERCRVEMARLNSLEDTINKQQMLFGINQGAIFDDIRIEHAKIISEMDLDGYALGGRAVGESHEEMYHIIEQTVPYLPKEKPTYLMGVGTPANILEAVDRGVDFFDCVYPSRNGRHGHVYTNFGKINLFNAQYELDDRPIEPGCQCPACKRYSRAYIRHLLKAKEMLGMRLCVLHNLYFYNTMMEEIRLALDEGNFAAYKAKKLEGLARNGKME
;
A
#
# COMPACT_ATOMS: atom_id res chain seq x y z
N MET A 1 -4.61 24.92 -14.74
CA MET A 1 -4.41 24.09 -13.53
C MET A 1 -3.08 23.38 -13.66
N SER A 2 -2.22 23.39 -12.63
CA SER A 2 -0.98 22.59 -12.61
C SER A 2 -1.34 21.11 -12.72
N LYS A 3 -0.55 20.33 -13.46
CA LYS A 3 -0.75 18.88 -13.55
C LYS A 3 -0.56 18.30 -12.15
N LYS A 4 -1.54 17.51 -11.67
CA LYS A 4 -1.42 16.82 -10.37
C LYS A 4 -0.33 15.74 -10.39
N TYR A 5 -0.05 15.12 -11.56
CA TYR A 5 0.99 14.11 -11.74
C TYR A 5 1.92 14.55 -12.87
N GLU A 6 3.19 14.84 -12.51
CA GLU A 6 4.21 15.32 -13.42
C GLU A 6 5.27 14.25 -13.64
N ILE A 7 5.32 13.70 -14.86
CA ILE A 7 6.34 12.73 -15.26
C ILE A 7 7.61 13.49 -15.59
N LEU A 8 8.69 13.23 -14.86
CA LEU A 8 10.00 13.86 -15.04
C LEU A 8 10.87 13.05 -16.02
N LYS A 9 10.80 11.71 -15.96
CA LYS A 9 11.58 10.81 -16.80
C LYS A 9 10.91 9.45 -16.95
N THR A 10 11.22 8.76 -18.03
CA THR A 10 10.77 7.39 -18.28
C THR A 10 11.92 6.53 -18.78
N GLU A 11 11.93 5.25 -18.39
CA GLU A 11 12.78 4.21 -18.93
C GLU A 11 11.92 2.99 -19.23
N GLY A 12 11.68 2.68 -20.50
CA GLY A 12 10.65 1.71 -20.88
C GLY A 12 9.26 2.15 -20.42
N ARG A 13 8.62 1.32 -19.58
CA ARG A 13 7.33 1.66 -18.93
C ARG A 13 7.51 2.30 -17.55
N ALA A 14 8.67 2.18 -16.93
CA ALA A 14 8.95 2.77 -15.63
C ALA A 14 8.94 4.30 -15.68
N LYS A 15 8.33 4.92 -14.68
CA LYS A 15 8.14 6.37 -14.60
C LYS A 15 8.79 6.94 -13.34
N ARG A 16 9.58 7.98 -13.50
CA ARG A 16 10.02 8.89 -12.46
C ARG A 16 9.10 10.10 -12.48
N ALA A 17 8.31 10.31 -11.44
CA ALA A 17 7.33 11.39 -11.44
C ALA A 17 7.16 12.04 -10.06
N VAL A 18 6.41 13.15 -10.02
CA VAL A 18 5.96 13.82 -8.80
C VAL A 18 4.43 13.85 -8.80
N PHE A 19 3.82 13.44 -7.70
CA PHE A 19 2.39 13.57 -7.49
C PHE A 19 2.12 14.66 -6.46
N HIS A 20 1.54 15.77 -6.92
CA HIS A 20 1.27 16.94 -6.11
C HIS A 20 -0.02 16.77 -5.32
N THR A 21 0.07 16.93 -4.00
CA THR A 21 -1.08 16.80 -3.08
C THR A 21 -1.18 18.00 -2.13
N VAL A 22 -2.33 18.12 -1.47
CA VAL A 22 -2.55 19.17 -0.47
C VAL A 22 -1.67 19.01 0.79
N HIS A 23 -1.14 17.80 1.03
CA HIS A 23 -0.24 17.50 2.15
C HIS A 23 1.22 17.32 1.72
N GLY A 24 1.59 17.87 0.57
CA GLY A 24 2.94 17.81 0.02
C GLY A 24 3.09 16.87 -1.18
N ASP A 25 4.26 16.94 -1.78
CA ASP A 25 4.60 16.20 -2.99
C ASP A 25 5.02 14.76 -2.68
N ILE A 26 4.56 13.82 -3.50
CA ILE A 26 4.97 12.42 -3.44
C ILE A 26 5.89 12.14 -4.61
N GLN A 27 7.13 11.77 -4.33
CA GLN A 27 8.12 11.34 -5.32
C GLN A 27 7.87 9.87 -5.68
N THR A 28 7.54 9.57 -6.92
CA THR A 28 7.26 8.21 -7.39
C THR A 28 8.41 7.64 -8.24
N PRO A 29 8.61 6.30 -8.24
CA PRO A 29 7.88 5.27 -7.50
C PRO A 29 8.01 5.39 -5.99
N VAL A 30 6.95 4.97 -5.23
CA VAL A 30 6.87 5.12 -3.77
C VAL A 30 6.31 3.86 -3.11
N PHE A 31 6.84 3.54 -1.93
CA PHE A 31 6.27 2.55 -1.02
C PHE A 31 5.51 3.25 0.12
N MET A 32 4.25 2.91 0.30
CA MET A 32 3.41 3.43 1.39
C MET A 32 3.53 2.53 2.61
N ASN A 33 3.90 3.11 3.75
CA ASN A 33 4.10 2.35 4.97
C ASN A 33 2.76 2.11 5.66
N VAL A 34 2.40 0.83 5.87
CA VAL A 34 1.06 0.43 6.33
C VAL A 34 0.91 0.59 7.84
N GLY A 35 0.10 1.58 8.23
CA GLY A 35 -0.30 1.87 9.60
C GLY A 35 -1.77 1.53 9.83
N THR A 36 -2.11 0.27 9.92
CA THR A 36 -3.46 -0.32 9.96
C THR A 36 -4.51 0.49 10.75
N ALA A 37 -4.14 1.03 11.91
CA ALA A 37 -5.04 1.77 12.79
C ALA A 37 -4.37 3.08 13.26
N ALA A 38 -3.98 3.93 12.30
CA ALA A 38 -3.23 5.18 12.53
C ALA A 38 -1.89 4.94 13.26
N ALA A 39 -1.32 3.76 13.11
CA ALA A 39 -0.01 3.40 13.66
C ALA A 39 0.53 2.14 12.99
N ILE A 40 1.83 2.10 12.71
CA ILE A 40 2.48 0.92 12.15
C ILE A 40 2.73 -0.10 13.28
N LYS A 41 2.24 -1.34 13.08
CA LYS A 41 2.46 -2.42 14.04
C LYS A 41 3.96 -2.70 14.23
N GLY A 42 4.41 -2.68 15.48
CA GLY A 42 5.82 -2.79 15.86
C GLY A 42 6.32 -1.57 16.63
N ALA A 43 5.38 -0.81 17.21
CA ALA A 43 5.65 0.36 18.05
C ALA A 43 6.43 1.46 17.31
N VAL A 44 6.08 1.71 16.05
CA VAL A 44 6.64 2.80 15.24
C VAL A 44 5.82 4.06 15.48
N ALA A 45 6.46 5.09 16.00
CA ALA A 45 5.87 6.40 16.20
C ALA A 45 5.91 7.22 14.90
N THR A 46 5.10 8.29 14.82
CA THR A 46 5.13 9.22 13.67
C THR A 46 6.49 9.92 13.54
N SER A 47 7.18 10.21 14.63
CA SER A 47 8.58 10.69 14.59
C SER A 47 9.55 9.70 13.94
N ASP A 48 9.31 8.40 14.07
CA ASP A 48 10.13 7.39 13.39
C ASP A 48 9.89 7.37 11.88
N LEU A 49 8.71 7.81 11.41
CA LEU A 49 8.39 7.83 9.97
C LEU A 49 9.33 8.76 9.19
N GLU A 50 9.80 9.83 9.81
CA GLU A 50 10.82 10.70 9.21
C GLU A 50 12.17 9.99 9.12
N ASP A 51 12.61 9.35 10.18
CA ASP A 51 13.88 8.61 10.26
C ASP A 51 13.94 7.45 9.26
N ILE A 52 12.79 6.83 8.95
CA ILE A 52 12.68 5.76 7.94
C ILE A 52 12.36 6.28 6.54
N LYS A 53 12.40 7.60 6.29
CA LYS A 53 12.15 8.24 4.99
C LYS A 53 10.75 7.96 4.42
N CYS A 54 9.74 7.86 5.26
CA CYS A 54 8.35 7.66 4.85
C CYS A 54 7.85 8.92 4.12
N GLN A 55 7.27 8.74 2.93
CA GLN A 55 6.60 9.82 2.21
C GLN A 55 5.07 9.74 2.37
N VAL A 56 4.53 8.54 2.40
CA VAL A 56 3.09 8.28 2.46
C VAL A 56 2.82 7.19 3.50
N GLU A 57 1.94 7.48 4.43
CA GLU A 57 1.39 6.48 5.35
C GLU A 57 0.08 5.93 4.77
N LEU A 58 -0.20 4.63 4.95
CA LEU A 58 -1.46 4.01 4.57
C LEU A 58 -2.23 3.57 5.81
N SER A 59 -3.41 4.14 6.03
CA SER A 59 -4.32 3.75 7.12
C SER A 59 -5.54 2.97 6.59
N ASN A 60 -6.04 2.01 7.39
CA ASN A 60 -7.14 1.16 6.96
C ASN A 60 -8.50 1.71 7.43
N THR A 61 -9.36 2.02 6.47
CA THR A 61 -10.70 2.58 6.67
C THR A 61 -11.56 1.71 7.57
N TYR A 62 -11.66 0.40 7.30
CA TYR A 62 -12.45 -0.53 8.10
C TYR A 62 -12.01 -0.57 9.57
N HIS A 63 -10.70 -0.70 9.82
CA HIS A 63 -10.18 -0.78 11.18
C HIS A 63 -10.46 0.50 11.98
N LEU A 64 -10.28 1.65 11.36
CA LEU A 64 -10.52 2.96 11.99
C LEU A 64 -12.01 3.25 12.19
N HIS A 65 -12.88 2.81 11.27
CA HIS A 65 -14.33 2.87 11.44
C HIS A 65 -14.82 2.04 12.62
N VAL A 66 -14.30 0.82 12.77
CA VAL A 66 -14.68 -0.06 13.88
C VAL A 66 -14.11 0.44 15.22
N ARG A 67 -12.87 0.92 15.21
CA ARG A 67 -12.19 1.46 16.41
C ARG A 67 -11.08 2.45 16.01
N PRO A 68 -11.10 3.69 16.52
CA PRO A 68 -12.00 4.26 17.54
C PRO A 68 -13.37 4.69 17.02
N GLY A 69 -13.59 4.64 15.70
CA GLY A 69 -14.71 5.21 14.97
C GLY A 69 -14.29 6.48 14.21
N ASP A 70 -14.67 6.57 12.93
CA ASP A 70 -14.32 7.69 12.05
C ASP A 70 -14.85 9.03 12.56
N GLN A 71 -16.00 9.04 13.28
CA GLN A 71 -16.54 10.24 13.92
C GLN A 71 -15.64 10.77 15.05
N VAL A 72 -14.95 9.89 15.78
CA VAL A 72 -13.96 10.28 16.77
C VAL A 72 -12.78 10.96 16.09
N VAL A 73 -12.28 10.36 15.00
CA VAL A 73 -11.18 10.92 14.22
C VAL A 73 -11.57 12.28 13.60
N LYS A 74 -12.79 12.41 13.06
CA LYS A 74 -13.31 13.69 12.55
C LYS A 74 -13.29 14.77 13.62
N LYS A 75 -13.82 14.48 14.82
CA LYS A 75 -13.83 15.42 15.96
C LYS A 75 -12.42 15.85 16.40
N MET A 76 -11.44 14.97 16.23
CA MET A 76 -10.02 15.26 16.51
C MET A 76 -9.31 16.00 15.36
N GLY A 77 -10.01 16.32 14.27
CA GLY A 77 -9.48 17.10 13.14
C GLY A 77 -8.87 16.27 12.01
N GLY A 78 -9.28 15.01 11.89
CA GLY A 78 -8.79 14.06 10.88
C GLY A 78 -7.53 13.31 11.27
N LEU A 79 -7.12 12.34 10.46
CA LEU A 79 -5.96 11.48 10.75
C LEU A 79 -4.67 12.25 10.95
N HIS A 80 -4.40 13.26 10.14
CA HIS A 80 -3.20 14.07 10.22
C HIS A 80 -3.00 14.66 11.63
N LYS A 81 -4.03 15.28 12.20
CA LYS A 81 -3.98 15.79 13.57
C LYS A 81 -4.02 14.68 14.62
N PHE A 82 -4.83 13.64 14.38
CA PHE A 82 -5.03 12.55 15.32
C PHE A 82 -3.75 11.75 15.58
N MET A 83 -2.92 11.53 14.55
CA MET A 83 -1.66 10.79 14.67
C MET A 83 -0.42 11.68 14.63
N SER A 84 -0.57 13.01 14.56
CA SER A 84 0.53 13.98 14.44
C SER A 84 1.45 13.70 13.25
N TRP A 85 0.85 13.57 12.06
CA TRP A 85 1.54 13.33 10.79
C TRP A 85 1.03 14.29 9.73
N ASP A 86 1.90 15.12 9.16
CA ASP A 86 1.53 16.21 8.25
C ASP A 86 1.73 15.91 6.76
N LYS A 87 2.38 14.76 6.44
CA LYS A 87 2.60 14.31 5.07
C LYS A 87 1.43 13.47 4.53
N PRO A 88 1.42 13.12 3.24
CA PRO A 88 0.31 12.39 2.64
C PRO A 88 -0.08 11.10 3.35
N ILE A 89 -1.38 10.86 3.45
CA ILE A 89 -2.00 9.62 3.94
C ILE A 89 -2.93 9.10 2.85
N LEU A 90 -2.81 7.81 2.53
CA LEU A 90 -3.80 7.09 1.75
C LEU A 90 -4.68 6.25 2.69
N THR A 91 -6.00 6.28 2.49
CA THR A 91 -6.91 5.33 3.13
C THR A 91 -7.40 4.31 2.11
N ASP A 92 -7.37 3.01 2.48
CA ASP A 92 -7.97 1.97 1.65
C ASP A 92 -9.50 2.08 1.63
N SER A 93 -10.15 1.30 0.74
CA SER A 93 -11.61 1.33 0.62
C SER A 93 -12.36 0.69 1.80
N GLY A 94 -11.67 -0.13 2.60
CA GLY A 94 -12.28 -1.03 3.57
C GLY A 94 -12.85 -2.31 2.96
N GLY A 95 -13.00 -2.38 1.64
CA GLY A 95 -13.59 -3.51 0.92
C GLY A 95 -12.85 -4.82 1.18
N PHE A 96 -11.55 -4.86 0.98
CA PHE A 96 -10.76 -6.09 1.17
C PHE A 96 -10.91 -6.68 2.58
N GLN A 97 -10.92 -5.85 3.64
CA GLN A 97 -11.10 -6.30 5.02
C GLN A 97 -12.49 -6.87 5.25
N VAL A 98 -13.51 -6.27 4.66
CA VAL A 98 -14.89 -6.78 4.67
C VAL A 98 -14.93 -8.17 3.99
N PHE A 99 -14.21 -8.36 2.89
CA PHE A 99 -14.16 -9.62 2.16
C PHE A 99 -13.28 -10.68 2.85
N SER A 100 -12.21 -10.30 3.53
CA SER A 100 -11.25 -11.23 4.13
C SER A 100 -11.54 -11.61 5.58
N LEU A 101 -12.12 -10.70 6.38
CA LEU A 101 -12.29 -10.87 7.82
C LEU A 101 -13.70 -11.31 8.24
N SER A 102 -14.71 -11.15 7.37
CA SER A 102 -16.07 -11.51 7.68
C SER A 102 -16.43 -12.91 7.15
N GLY A 103 -16.61 -13.87 8.05
CA GLY A 103 -17.03 -15.24 7.71
C GLY A 103 -18.46 -15.32 7.13
N LEU A 104 -19.33 -14.40 7.52
CA LEU A 104 -20.70 -14.26 7.03
C LEU A 104 -20.90 -12.85 6.49
N ARG A 105 -20.99 -12.74 5.16
CA ARG A 105 -21.26 -11.49 4.46
C ARG A 105 -22.36 -11.67 3.42
N LYS A 106 -23.13 -10.63 3.21
CA LYS A 106 -24.14 -10.59 2.15
C LYS A 106 -23.86 -9.41 1.25
N ILE A 107 -23.41 -9.70 0.03
CA ILE A 107 -23.13 -8.70 -1.01
C ILE A 107 -24.43 -8.44 -1.75
N LYS A 108 -24.77 -7.18 -1.93
CA LYS A 108 -25.91 -6.69 -2.70
C LYS A 108 -25.48 -5.52 -3.57
N GLU A 109 -26.35 -5.02 -4.42
CA GLU A 109 -26.08 -3.87 -5.27
C GLU A 109 -25.85 -2.59 -4.45
N GLU A 110 -26.58 -2.42 -3.34
CA GLU A 110 -26.41 -1.27 -2.46
C GLU A 110 -25.08 -1.28 -1.70
N GLY A 111 -24.50 -2.45 -1.38
CA GLY A 111 -23.27 -2.59 -0.59
C GLY A 111 -23.18 -3.97 0.08
N VAL A 112 -22.42 -4.05 1.17
CA VAL A 112 -22.13 -5.30 1.88
C VAL A 112 -22.58 -5.23 3.32
N TYR A 113 -23.36 -6.23 3.74
CA TYR A 113 -23.74 -6.47 5.14
C TYR A 113 -22.84 -7.53 5.74
N PHE A 114 -22.25 -7.23 6.88
CA PHE A 114 -21.33 -8.14 7.58
C PHE A 114 -21.31 -7.88 9.09
N ASN A 115 -20.62 -8.74 9.83
CA ASN A 115 -20.45 -8.57 11.27
C ASN A 115 -19.02 -8.11 11.58
N SER A 116 -18.89 -7.14 12.48
CA SER A 116 -17.60 -6.70 13.00
C SER A 116 -16.84 -7.86 13.65
N HIS A 117 -15.57 -8.02 13.31
CA HIS A 117 -14.69 -9.04 13.92
C HIS A 117 -14.28 -8.69 15.36
N VAL A 118 -14.55 -7.45 15.82
CA VAL A 118 -14.17 -6.96 17.15
C VAL A 118 -15.25 -7.23 18.18
N ASP A 119 -16.52 -6.94 17.84
CA ASP A 119 -17.65 -6.96 18.77
C ASP A 119 -18.90 -7.67 18.21
N GLY A 120 -18.82 -8.20 17.00
CA GLY A 120 -19.91 -8.96 16.35
C GLY A 120 -21.09 -8.10 15.88
N ARG A 121 -21.08 -6.77 16.06
CA ARG A 121 -22.17 -5.90 15.62
C ARG A 121 -22.34 -5.96 14.10
N LYS A 122 -23.58 -5.83 13.65
CA LYS A 122 -23.89 -5.73 12.22
C LYS A 122 -23.44 -4.38 11.67
N ILE A 123 -22.73 -4.43 10.56
CA ILE A 123 -22.26 -3.25 9.83
C ILE A 123 -22.76 -3.35 8.39
N PHE A 124 -23.19 -2.23 7.85
CA PHE A 124 -23.37 -2.02 6.42
C PHE A 124 -22.27 -1.10 5.91
N MET A 125 -21.69 -1.44 4.76
CA MET A 125 -20.71 -0.61 4.07
C MET A 125 -20.97 -0.71 2.56
N GLY A 126 -21.21 0.42 1.96
CA GLY A 126 -21.33 0.60 0.53
C GLY A 126 -20.44 1.74 0.05
N PRO A 127 -20.54 2.12 -1.22
CA PRO A 127 -19.75 3.22 -1.78
C PRO A 127 -19.88 4.52 -0.99
N GLU A 128 -21.09 4.96 -0.68
CA GLU A 128 -21.33 6.21 0.02
C GLU A 128 -20.81 6.17 1.47
N GLU A 129 -21.02 5.06 2.18
CA GLU A 129 -20.51 4.88 3.54
C GLU A 129 -18.98 4.87 3.56
N SER A 130 -18.33 4.17 2.62
CA SER A 130 -16.88 4.15 2.51
C SER A 130 -16.32 5.55 2.25
N MET A 131 -16.92 6.30 1.33
CA MET A 131 -16.50 7.68 1.04
C MET A 131 -16.74 8.60 2.25
N GLN A 132 -17.88 8.48 2.94
CA GLN A 132 -18.16 9.26 4.13
C GLN A 132 -17.15 8.98 5.25
N ILE A 133 -16.80 7.71 5.47
CA ILE A 133 -15.80 7.32 6.47
C ILE A 133 -14.45 7.92 6.11
N GLN A 134 -13.99 7.78 4.86
CA GLN A 134 -12.72 8.32 4.42
C GLN A 134 -12.68 9.85 4.44
N SER A 135 -13.79 10.52 4.16
CA SER A 135 -13.94 11.97 4.33
C SER A 135 -13.80 12.39 5.79
N ASN A 136 -14.39 11.64 6.74
CA ASN A 136 -14.25 11.88 8.18
C ASN A 136 -12.80 11.64 8.65
N LEU A 137 -12.11 10.65 8.08
CA LEU A 137 -10.68 10.39 8.32
C LEU A 137 -9.78 11.47 7.72
N ALA A 138 -10.28 12.20 6.70
CA ALA A 138 -9.62 13.32 6.03
C ALA A 138 -8.26 12.95 5.40
N SER A 139 -8.13 11.74 4.85
CA SER A 139 -6.93 11.31 4.14
C SER A 139 -6.65 12.18 2.91
N THR A 140 -5.43 12.14 2.43
CA THR A 140 -5.02 12.83 1.19
C THR A 140 -5.62 12.14 -0.03
N ILE A 141 -5.54 10.80 -0.05
CA ILE A 141 -6.02 9.94 -1.12
C ILE A 141 -6.97 8.91 -0.53
N ALA A 142 -8.16 8.79 -1.10
CA ALA A 142 -9.15 7.78 -0.78
C ALA A 142 -9.23 6.75 -1.91
N MET A 143 -9.41 5.47 -1.54
CA MET A 143 -9.68 4.41 -2.50
C MET A 143 -11.18 4.21 -2.69
N ALA A 144 -11.62 4.02 -3.93
CA ALA A 144 -13.00 3.66 -4.22
C ALA A 144 -13.38 2.32 -3.60
N PHE A 145 -14.64 2.20 -3.16
CA PHE A 145 -15.15 0.94 -2.63
C PHE A 145 -15.34 -0.07 -3.76
N ASP A 146 -14.79 -1.27 -3.61
CA ASP A 146 -14.74 -2.30 -4.63
C ASP A 146 -15.11 -3.68 -4.09
N GLU A 147 -15.46 -4.58 -4.97
CA GLU A 147 -15.55 -6.01 -4.68
C GLU A 147 -14.30 -6.72 -5.18
N CYS A 148 -13.58 -7.38 -4.28
CA CYS A 148 -12.38 -8.15 -4.59
C CYS A 148 -12.74 -9.65 -4.69
N PRO A 149 -13.03 -10.20 -5.90
CA PRO A 149 -13.31 -11.61 -6.08
C PRO A 149 -12.05 -12.45 -5.84
N ASN A 150 -12.25 -13.69 -5.36
CA ASN A 150 -11.15 -14.65 -5.22
C ASN A 150 -10.55 -14.95 -6.61
N ALA A 151 -9.23 -15.15 -6.68
CA ALA A 151 -8.54 -15.48 -7.94
C ALA A 151 -9.08 -16.75 -8.62
N LYS A 152 -9.64 -17.69 -7.83
CA LYS A 152 -10.23 -18.96 -8.30
C LYS A 152 -11.76 -18.91 -8.49
N ALA A 153 -12.37 -17.72 -8.40
CA ALA A 153 -13.80 -17.56 -8.65
C ALA A 153 -14.14 -17.88 -10.12
N ASP A 154 -15.34 -18.37 -10.36
CA ASP A 154 -15.78 -18.62 -11.73
C ASP A 154 -15.91 -17.32 -12.52
N ARG A 155 -15.75 -17.45 -13.85
CA ARG A 155 -15.71 -16.31 -14.76
C ARG A 155 -16.96 -15.44 -14.70
N LYS A 156 -18.14 -16.08 -14.62
CA LYS A 156 -19.40 -15.34 -14.59
C LYS A 156 -19.51 -14.50 -13.34
N TYR A 157 -19.16 -15.06 -12.18
CA TYR A 157 -19.14 -14.31 -10.91
C TYR A 157 -18.16 -13.13 -10.98
N VAL A 158 -16.97 -13.35 -11.56
CA VAL A 158 -15.97 -12.27 -11.72
C VAL A 158 -16.51 -11.15 -12.63
N GLN A 159 -17.18 -11.50 -13.72
CA GLN A 159 -17.82 -10.52 -14.61
C GLN A 159 -18.87 -9.68 -13.86
N ASP A 160 -19.80 -10.35 -13.16
CA ASP A 160 -20.87 -9.70 -12.40
C ASP A 160 -20.28 -8.80 -11.28
N SER A 161 -19.20 -9.23 -10.63
CA SER A 161 -18.46 -8.48 -9.60
C SER A 161 -17.79 -7.22 -10.16
N VAL A 162 -17.15 -7.33 -11.32
CA VAL A 162 -16.49 -6.20 -11.98
C VAL A 162 -17.51 -5.16 -12.45
N GLU A 163 -18.63 -5.59 -13.02
CA GLU A 163 -19.73 -4.68 -13.39
C GLU A 163 -20.29 -3.94 -12.16
N ARG A 164 -20.45 -4.62 -11.03
CA ARG A 164 -20.85 -4.01 -9.75
C ARG A 164 -19.82 -3.01 -9.27
N THR A 165 -18.52 -3.39 -9.29
CA THR A 165 -17.41 -2.51 -8.90
C THR A 165 -17.39 -1.24 -9.77
N THR A 166 -17.68 -1.34 -11.06
CA THR A 166 -17.80 -0.18 -11.95
C THR A 166 -18.93 0.77 -11.52
N ARG A 167 -20.12 0.23 -11.21
CA ARG A 167 -21.24 1.03 -10.71
C ARG A 167 -20.94 1.65 -9.34
N TRP A 168 -20.27 0.91 -8.47
CA TRP A 168 -19.84 1.40 -7.16
C TRP A 168 -18.80 2.51 -7.28
N LEU A 169 -17.88 2.40 -8.25
CA LEU A 169 -16.89 3.47 -8.51
C LEU A 169 -17.57 4.78 -8.91
N GLU A 170 -18.57 4.73 -9.77
CA GLU A 170 -19.33 5.92 -10.15
C GLU A 170 -20.06 6.54 -8.94
N ARG A 171 -20.65 5.72 -8.08
CA ARG A 171 -21.26 6.18 -6.82
C ARG A 171 -20.22 6.82 -5.88
N CYS A 172 -19.02 6.20 -5.75
CA CYS A 172 -17.92 6.79 -4.99
C CYS A 172 -17.51 8.16 -5.54
N ARG A 173 -17.41 8.31 -6.86
CA ARG A 173 -17.03 9.55 -7.53
C ARG A 173 -18.04 10.67 -7.24
N VAL A 174 -19.34 10.37 -7.37
CA VAL A 174 -20.40 11.31 -7.08
C VAL A 174 -20.40 11.72 -5.60
N GLU A 175 -20.30 10.75 -4.70
CA GLU A 175 -20.30 11.02 -3.27
C GLU A 175 -19.04 11.78 -2.83
N MET A 176 -17.87 11.48 -3.35
CA MET A 176 -16.65 12.24 -3.09
C MET A 176 -16.80 13.71 -3.49
N ALA A 177 -17.34 13.97 -4.69
CA ALA A 177 -17.58 15.34 -5.15
C ALA A 177 -18.55 16.08 -4.22
N ARG A 178 -19.63 15.43 -3.78
CA ARG A 178 -20.58 15.97 -2.81
C ARG A 178 -19.90 16.29 -1.48
N LEU A 179 -19.16 15.34 -0.91
CA LEU A 179 -18.46 15.50 0.37
C LEU A 179 -17.42 16.63 0.32
N ASN A 180 -16.64 16.70 -0.75
CA ASN A 180 -15.63 17.76 -0.92
C ASN A 180 -16.25 19.16 -1.05
N SER A 181 -17.55 19.27 -1.38
CA SER A 181 -18.27 20.55 -1.46
C SER A 181 -18.85 21.02 -0.12
N LEU A 182 -18.96 20.14 0.89
CA LEU A 182 -19.55 20.48 2.18
C LEU A 182 -18.67 21.44 2.99
N GLU A 183 -19.31 22.31 3.76
CA GLU A 183 -18.61 23.30 4.58
C GLU A 183 -17.77 22.65 5.71
N ASP A 184 -18.30 21.60 6.34
CA ASP A 184 -17.70 20.92 7.48
C ASP A 184 -16.71 19.79 7.09
N THR A 185 -16.42 19.61 5.80
CA THR A 185 -15.40 18.67 5.33
C THR A 185 -14.01 19.19 5.65
N ILE A 186 -13.20 18.36 6.34
CA ILE A 186 -11.85 18.72 6.78
C ILE A 186 -10.91 18.86 5.58
N ASN A 187 -10.85 17.83 4.71
CA ASN A 187 -10.05 17.87 3.48
C ASN A 187 -10.94 17.95 2.25
N LYS A 188 -11.18 19.18 1.75
CA LYS A 188 -11.99 19.44 0.54
C LYS A 188 -11.28 19.12 -0.77
N GLN A 189 -10.02 18.70 -0.71
CA GLN A 189 -9.19 18.33 -1.87
C GLN A 189 -8.80 16.86 -1.82
N GLN A 190 -9.60 16.04 -1.11
CA GLN A 190 -9.36 14.60 -1.05
C GLN A 190 -9.45 14.00 -2.45
N MET A 191 -8.44 13.24 -2.83
CA MET A 191 -8.30 12.61 -4.15
C MET A 191 -8.92 11.21 -4.15
N LEU A 192 -9.40 10.76 -5.31
CA LEU A 192 -10.00 9.44 -5.49
C LEU A 192 -9.20 8.58 -6.45
N PHE A 193 -8.80 7.38 -6.00
CA PHE A 193 -8.24 6.34 -6.85
C PHE A 193 -9.28 5.26 -7.11
N GLY A 194 -9.46 4.88 -8.39
CA GLY A 194 -10.28 3.76 -8.80
C GLY A 194 -9.50 2.44 -8.75
N ILE A 195 -10.21 1.32 -8.64
CA ILE A 195 -9.60 -0.01 -8.53
C ILE A 195 -10.03 -0.88 -9.70
N ASN A 196 -9.06 -1.30 -10.52
CA ASN A 196 -9.24 -2.31 -11.53
C ASN A 196 -9.35 -3.70 -10.90
N GLN A 197 -10.40 -4.43 -11.25
CA GLN A 197 -10.65 -5.82 -10.84
C GLN A 197 -10.82 -6.73 -12.07
N GLY A 198 -10.88 -8.05 -11.88
CA GLY A 198 -11.04 -9.03 -12.98
C GLY A 198 -10.38 -10.38 -12.69
N ALA A 199 -9.97 -10.63 -11.44
CA ALA A 199 -9.27 -11.85 -11.03
C ALA A 199 -8.09 -12.18 -11.97
N ILE A 200 -8.04 -13.38 -12.55
CA ILE A 200 -6.99 -13.84 -13.48
C ILE A 200 -7.39 -13.71 -14.96
N PHE A 201 -8.53 -13.08 -15.29
CA PHE A 201 -9.05 -13.00 -16.65
C PHE A 201 -8.59 -11.70 -17.33
N ASP A 202 -7.65 -11.82 -18.27
CA ASP A 202 -7.03 -10.67 -18.95
C ASP A 202 -8.05 -9.79 -19.67
N ASP A 203 -8.98 -10.39 -20.40
CA ASP A 203 -10.00 -9.66 -21.17
C ASP A 203 -10.94 -8.86 -20.27
N ILE A 204 -11.36 -9.42 -19.11
CA ILE A 204 -12.18 -8.71 -18.13
C ILE A 204 -11.39 -7.55 -17.53
N ARG A 205 -10.10 -7.75 -17.19
CA ARG A 205 -9.23 -6.70 -16.67
C ARG A 205 -8.99 -5.58 -17.65
N ILE A 206 -8.71 -5.93 -18.90
CA ILE A 206 -8.45 -4.95 -19.97
C ILE A 206 -9.71 -4.11 -20.22
N GLU A 207 -10.87 -4.76 -20.34
CA GLU A 207 -12.14 -4.06 -20.54
C GLU A 207 -12.45 -3.12 -19.36
N HIS A 208 -12.33 -3.62 -18.13
CA HIS A 208 -12.53 -2.80 -16.94
C HIS A 208 -11.54 -1.64 -16.86
N ALA A 209 -10.26 -1.84 -17.21
CA ALA A 209 -9.27 -0.77 -17.23
C ALA A 209 -9.67 0.35 -18.21
N LYS A 210 -10.16 0.00 -19.42
CA LYS A 210 -10.66 0.97 -20.39
C LYS A 210 -11.84 1.76 -19.82
N ILE A 211 -12.83 1.08 -19.24
CA ILE A 211 -14.05 1.72 -18.70
C ILE A 211 -13.68 2.71 -17.58
N ILE A 212 -12.88 2.28 -16.60
CA ILE A 212 -12.54 3.17 -15.46
C ILE A 212 -11.63 4.33 -15.90
N SER A 213 -10.81 4.16 -16.94
CA SER A 213 -9.94 5.20 -17.48
C SER A 213 -10.71 6.40 -18.03
N GLU A 214 -11.95 6.19 -18.50
CA GLU A 214 -12.83 7.25 -19.01
C GLU A 214 -13.44 8.12 -17.87
N MET A 215 -13.33 7.67 -16.60
CA MET A 215 -13.91 8.38 -15.44
C MET A 215 -13.07 9.55 -14.92
N ASP A 216 -11.89 9.80 -15.48
CA ASP A 216 -10.95 10.88 -15.12
C ASP A 216 -10.65 10.97 -13.60
N LEU A 217 -10.22 9.88 -13.00
CA LEU A 217 -9.86 9.82 -11.59
C LEU A 217 -8.45 10.39 -11.33
N ASP A 218 -8.10 10.60 -10.06
CA ASP A 218 -6.78 11.09 -9.68
C ASP A 218 -5.67 10.04 -9.82
N GLY A 219 -6.03 8.74 -9.78
CA GLY A 219 -5.14 7.61 -9.99
C GLY A 219 -5.89 6.29 -10.12
N TYR A 220 -5.18 5.23 -10.47
CA TYR A 220 -5.75 3.91 -10.76
C TYR A 220 -4.97 2.82 -10.07
N ALA A 221 -5.67 1.90 -9.41
CA ALA A 221 -5.06 0.77 -8.73
C ALA A 221 -5.38 -0.56 -9.41
N LEU A 222 -4.46 -1.52 -9.28
CA LEU A 222 -4.66 -2.91 -9.62
C LEU A 222 -4.99 -3.67 -8.33
N GLY A 223 -6.25 -4.04 -8.16
CA GLY A 223 -6.73 -4.81 -7.02
C GLY A 223 -6.74 -6.32 -7.26
N GLY A 224 -7.04 -7.09 -6.19
CA GLY A 224 -7.15 -8.54 -6.28
C GLY A 224 -5.83 -9.25 -6.57
N ARG A 225 -4.72 -8.69 -6.10
CA ARG A 225 -3.39 -9.28 -6.15
C ARG A 225 -2.99 -9.79 -4.78
N ALA A 226 -2.02 -10.74 -4.71
CA ALA A 226 -1.61 -11.44 -3.48
C ALA A 226 -2.76 -12.21 -2.79
N VAL A 227 -3.69 -12.75 -3.58
CA VAL A 227 -4.84 -13.56 -3.11
C VAL A 227 -4.78 -15.02 -3.59
N GLY A 228 -3.57 -15.49 -3.95
CA GLY A 228 -3.30 -16.89 -4.28
C GLY A 228 -2.79 -17.18 -5.69
N GLU A 229 -2.51 -16.15 -6.49
CA GLU A 229 -1.81 -16.27 -7.77
C GLU A 229 -0.29 -16.40 -7.59
N SER A 230 0.40 -16.96 -8.62
CA SER A 230 1.86 -16.97 -8.70
C SER A 230 2.41 -15.58 -9.04
N HIS A 231 3.73 -15.38 -8.80
CA HIS A 231 4.40 -14.13 -9.18
C HIS A 231 4.34 -13.91 -10.71
N GLU A 232 4.50 -14.98 -11.50
CA GLU A 232 4.43 -14.91 -12.96
C GLU A 232 3.04 -14.49 -13.45
N GLU A 233 1.98 -15.05 -12.89
CA GLU A 233 0.60 -14.62 -13.18
C GLU A 233 0.37 -13.14 -12.79
N MET A 234 0.90 -12.71 -11.66
CA MET A 234 0.82 -11.32 -11.24
C MET A 234 1.53 -10.39 -12.24
N TYR A 235 2.76 -10.72 -12.65
CA TYR A 235 3.51 -9.91 -13.61
C TYR A 235 2.84 -9.88 -14.98
N HIS A 236 2.31 -11.02 -15.45
CA HIS A 236 1.55 -11.10 -16.66
C HIS A 236 0.35 -10.14 -16.65
N ILE A 237 -0.44 -10.16 -15.58
CA ILE A 237 -1.63 -9.31 -15.47
C ILE A 237 -1.26 -7.82 -15.40
N ILE A 238 -0.20 -7.45 -14.69
CA ILE A 238 0.28 -6.06 -14.68
C ILE A 238 0.64 -5.65 -16.12
N GLU A 239 1.38 -6.50 -16.83
CA GLU A 239 1.83 -6.24 -18.18
C GLU A 239 0.68 -6.10 -19.19
N GLN A 240 -0.38 -6.90 -19.02
CA GLN A 240 -1.58 -6.84 -19.86
C GLN A 240 -2.50 -5.67 -19.52
N THR A 241 -2.55 -5.22 -18.27
CA THR A 241 -3.55 -4.23 -17.81
C THR A 241 -3.04 -2.79 -17.83
N VAL A 242 -1.82 -2.55 -17.37
CA VAL A 242 -1.24 -1.18 -17.24
C VAL A 242 -1.27 -0.39 -18.54
N PRO A 243 -1.04 -0.96 -19.73
CA PRO A 243 -1.11 -0.20 -21.00
C PRO A 243 -2.46 0.46 -21.29
N TYR A 244 -3.54 0.01 -20.66
CA TYR A 244 -4.90 0.55 -20.83
C TYR A 244 -5.30 1.56 -19.75
N LEU A 245 -4.43 1.80 -18.76
CA LEU A 245 -4.60 2.86 -17.78
C LEU A 245 -3.93 4.16 -18.27
N PRO A 246 -4.44 5.35 -17.86
CA PRO A 246 -3.86 6.62 -18.27
C PRO A 246 -2.41 6.79 -17.81
N LYS A 247 -1.48 6.98 -18.73
CA LYS A 247 -0.04 7.11 -18.44
C LYS A 247 0.28 8.36 -17.61
N GLU A 248 -0.51 9.41 -17.77
CA GLU A 248 -0.40 10.70 -17.06
C GLU A 248 -1.04 10.70 -15.67
N LYS A 249 -1.43 9.54 -15.19
CA LYS A 249 -1.94 9.31 -13.83
C LYS A 249 -1.10 8.25 -13.13
N PRO A 250 -1.01 8.27 -11.78
CA PRO A 250 -0.30 7.23 -11.05
C PRO A 250 -1.03 5.88 -11.11
N THR A 251 -0.24 4.82 -11.21
CA THR A 251 -0.70 3.43 -11.13
C THR A 251 -0.26 2.82 -9.80
N TYR A 252 -1.19 2.22 -9.06
CA TYR A 252 -0.97 1.63 -7.76
C TYR A 252 -1.21 0.11 -7.78
N LEU A 253 -0.24 -0.68 -7.34
CA LEU A 253 -0.37 -2.13 -7.16
C LEU A 253 -0.62 -2.45 -5.68
N MET A 254 -1.86 -2.84 -5.35
CA MET A 254 -2.32 -3.00 -3.97
C MET A 254 -1.79 -4.28 -3.33
N GLY A 255 -1.29 -4.15 -2.10
CA GLY A 255 -0.90 -5.28 -1.26
C GLY A 255 0.39 -6.00 -1.65
N VAL A 256 1.15 -5.45 -2.60
CA VAL A 256 2.39 -6.04 -3.13
C VAL A 256 3.59 -5.14 -2.78
N GLY A 257 4.68 -5.66 -2.34
CA GLY A 257 5.05 -7.01 -2.06
C GLY A 257 6.49 -7.14 -1.57
N THR A 258 7.15 -8.19 -2.05
CA THR A 258 8.59 -8.36 -1.79
C THR A 258 9.42 -7.33 -2.56
N PRO A 259 10.69 -7.07 -2.15
CA PRO A 259 11.57 -6.17 -2.91
C PRO A 259 11.67 -6.52 -4.40
N ALA A 260 11.71 -7.81 -4.73
CA ALA A 260 11.75 -8.27 -6.12
C ALA A 260 10.46 -7.96 -6.89
N ASN A 261 9.30 -8.19 -6.25
CA ASN A 261 8.00 -7.86 -6.87
C ASN A 261 7.89 -6.37 -7.19
N ILE A 262 8.40 -5.50 -6.31
CA ILE A 262 8.40 -4.05 -6.51
C ILE A 262 9.25 -3.69 -7.73
N LEU A 263 10.48 -4.20 -7.82
CA LEU A 263 11.35 -3.95 -8.96
C LEU A 263 10.73 -4.38 -10.29
N GLU A 264 10.13 -5.57 -10.33
CA GLU A 264 9.45 -6.10 -11.51
C GLU A 264 8.19 -5.30 -11.88
N ALA A 265 7.45 -4.82 -10.89
CA ALA A 265 6.25 -4.03 -11.14
C ALA A 265 6.56 -2.59 -11.57
N VAL A 266 7.62 -1.96 -11.03
CA VAL A 266 8.11 -0.64 -11.50
C VAL A 266 8.49 -0.71 -12.98
N ASP A 267 9.20 -1.76 -13.39
CA ASP A 267 9.59 -1.99 -14.79
C ASP A 267 8.37 -2.07 -15.74
N ARG A 268 7.22 -2.50 -15.18
CA ARG A 268 5.93 -2.60 -15.90
C ARG A 268 5.05 -1.36 -15.79
N GLY A 269 5.52 -0.29 -15.14
CA GLY A 269 4.85 1.01 -15.08
C GLY A 269 4.02 1.28 -13.83
N VAL A 270 4.25 0.55 -12.73
CA VAL A 270 3.61 0.80 -11.44
C VAL A 270 4.37 1.85 -10.64
N ASP A 271 3.64 2.76 -9.99
CA ASP A 271 4.17 3.92 -9.28
C ASP A 271 4.03 3.84 -7.76
N PHE A 272 2.93 3.25 -7.25
CA PHE A 272 2.60 3.17 -5.83
C PHE A 272 2.53 1.72 -5.37
N PHE A 273 3.02 1.48 -4.16
CA PHE A 273 3.07 0.15 -3.54
C PHE A 273 2.71 0.23 -2.07
N ASP A 274 2.09 -0.81 -1.55
CA ASP A 274 1.96 -1.07 -0.11
C ASP A 274 2.12 -2.55 0.17
N CYS A 275 2.62 -2.88 1.33
CA CYS A 275 2.59 -4.25 1.83
C CYS A 275 2.83 -4.28 3.34
N VAL A 276 2.17 -5.22 4.03
CA VAL A 276 2.43 -5.45 5.45
C VAL A 276 3.71 -6.27 5.72
N TYR A 277 4.35 -6.83 4.68
CA TYR A 277 5.52 -7.70 4.83
C TYR A 277 6.68 -7.06 5.60
N PRO A 278 7.11 -5.81 5.35
CA PRO A 278 8.22 -5.22 6.10
C PRO A 278 7.97 -5.25 7.61
N SER A 279 6.83 -4.74 8.04
CA SER A 279 6.47 -4.69 9.46
C SER A 279 6.13 -6.07 10.03
N ARG A 280 5.44 -6.93 9.28
CA ARG A 280 5.11 -8.31 9.70
C ARG A 280 6.37 -9.14 9.88
N ASN A 281 7.25 -9.19 8.89
CA ASN A 281 8.52 -9.91 8.97
C ASN A 281 9.42 -9.37 10.08
N GLY A 282 9.55 -8.04 10.22
CA GLY A 282 10.31 -7.41 11.28
C GLY A 282 9.85 -7.84 12.68
N ARG A 283 8.54 -7.89 12.91
CA ARG A 283 7.98 -8.35 14.19
C ARG A 283 8.32 -9.81 14.52
N HIS A 284 8.67 -10.61 13.51
CA HIS A 284 9.08 -12.00 13.66
C HIS A 284 10.61 -12.20 13.50
N GLY A 285 11.39 -11.13 13.61
CA GLY A 285 12.85 -11.17 13.54
C GLY A 285 13.43 -11.44 12.16
N HIS A 286 12.59 -11.41 11.10
CA HIS A 286 13.04 -11.50 9.73
C HIS A 286 13.31 -10.09 9.17
N VAL A 287 14.52 -9.86 8.71
CA VAL A 287 14.95 -8.55 8.20
C VAL A 287 15.50 -8.67 6.78
N TYR A 288 15.23 -7.62 5.98
CA TYR A 288 15.67 -7.53 4.59
C TYR A 288 17.03 -6.86 4.51
N THR A 289 17.90 -7.38 3.66
CA THR A 289 19.20 -6.78 3.34
C THR A 289 19.42 -6.79 1.83
N ASN A 290 20.44 -6.06 1.34
CA ASN A 290 20.85 -6.12 -0.06
C ASN A 290 21.40 -7.48 -0.50
N PHE A 291 21.53 -8.41 0.43
CA PHE A 291 21.98 -9.78 0.21
C PHE A 291 20.90 -10.81 0.52
N GLY A 292 19.63 -10.40 0.56
CA GLY A 292 18.48 -11.24 0.86
C GLY A 292 17.96 -11.13 2.29
N LYS A 293 16.97 -11.93 2.62
CA LYS A 293 16.28 -11.95 3.92
C LYS A 293 17.04 -12.82 4.92
N ILE A 294 17.26 -12.33 6.13
CA ILE A 294 17.88 -13.09 7.23
C ILE A 294 16.96 -13.17 8.44
N ASN A 295 17.08 -14.25 9.23
CA ASN A 295 16.33 -14.45 10.47
C ASN A 295 17.25 -14.25 11.66
N LEU A 296 17.06 -13.16 12.41
CA LEU A 296 17.89 -12.82 13.56
C LEU A 296 17.71 -13.75 14.78
N PHE A 297 16.73 -14.66 14.77
CA PHE A 297 16.65 -15.71 15.78
C PHE A 297 17.73 -16.79 15.64
N ASN A 298 18.37 -16.88 14.47
CA ASN A 298 19.37 -17.92 14.21
C ASN A 298 20.59 -17.81 15.14
N ALA A 299 21.12 -18.96 15.57
CA ALA A 299 22.24 -19.06 16.53
C ALA A 299 23.51 -18.35 16.04
N GLN A 300 23.76 -18.36 14.73
CA GLN A 300 24.93 -17.69 14.14
C GLN A 300 25.06 -16.19 14.47
N TYR A 301 23.98 -15.54 14.89
CA TYR A 301 23.99 -14.12 15.25
C TYR A 301 24.20 -13.86 16.74
N GLU A 302 24.46 -14.89 17.54
CA GLU A 302 24.61 -14.77 19.00
C GLU A 302 25.80 -13.92 19.42
N LEU A 303 26.88 -14.04 18.67
CA LEU A 303 28.13 -13.30 18.88
C LEU A 303 28.45 -12.35 17.73
N ASP A 304 27.45 -12.02 16.88
CA ASP A 304 27.63 -11.13 15.72
C ASP A 304 27.49 -9.67 16.16
N ASP A 305 28.62 -8.97 16.29
CA ASP A 305 28.70 -7.57 16.70
C ASP A 305 28.37 -6.56 15.56
N ARG A 306 28.21 -7.06 14.33
CA ARG A 306 27.85 -6.23 13.16
C ARG A 306 26.42 -5.73 13.24
N PRO A 307 26.09 -4.58 12.58
CA PRO A 307 24.71 -4.15 12.40
C PRO A 307 23.93 -5.14 11.51
N ILE A 308 22.59 -4.99 11.47
CA ILE A 308 21.74 -5.83 10.58
C ILE A 308 22.31 -5.82 9.15
N GLU A 309 22.62 -4.66 8.64
CA GLU A 309 23.29 -4.48 7.34
C GLU A 309 24.43 -3.47 7.47
N PRO A 310 25.70 -3.85 7.18
CA PRO A 310 26.81 -2.92 7.16
C PRO A 310 26.56 -1.77 6.16
N GLY A 311 26.82 -0.53 6.60
CA GLY A 311 26.58 0.66 5.79
C GLY A 311 25.15 1.23 5.83
N CYS A 312 24.18 0.47 6.33
CA CYS A 312 22.80 0.96 6.47
C CYS A 312 22.70 2.09 7.50
N GLN A 313 21.98 3.15 7.12
CA GLN A 313 21.82 4.36 7.93
C GLN A 313 20.54 4.39 8.77
N CYS A 314 19.79 3.28 8.87
CA CYS A 314 18.60 3.23 9.70
C CYS A 314 18.91 3.37 11.19
N PRO A 315 17.93 3.80 12.01
CA PRO A 315 18.13 3.97 13.46
C PRO A 315 18.63 2.71 14.18
N ALA A 316 18.24 1.51 13.71
CA ALA A 316 18.68 0.24 14.28
C ALA A 316 20.16 -0.04 13.96
N CYS A 317 20.54 0.03 12.68
CA CYS A 317 21.91 -0.29 12.24
C CYS A 317 22.97 0.69 12.75
N LYS A 318 22.60 1.97 12.95
CA LYS A 318 23.54 2.97 13.51
C LYS A 318 24.00 2.69 14.92
N ARG A 319 23.24 1.92 15.70
CA ARG A 319 23.45 1.81 17.17
C ARG A 319 23.57 0.39 17.69
N TYR A 320 22.97 -0.60 17.00
CA TYR A 320 22.75 -1.91 17.59
C TYR A 320 23.33 -3.02 16.73
N SER A 321 23.94 -4.02 17.39
CA SER A 321 24.44 -5.22 16.77
C SER A 321 23.34 -6.27 16.55
N ARG A 322 23.59 -7.20 15.64
CA ARG A 322 22.74 -8.40 15.44
C ARG A 322 22.62 -9.21 16.73
N ALA A 323 23.72 -9.36 17.49
CA ALA A 323 23.74 -10.07 18.76
C ALA A 323 22.78 -9.45 19.77
N TYR A 324 22.81 -8.12 19.94
CA TYR A 324 21.90 -7.42 20.86
C TYR A 324 20.44 -7.54 20.42
N ILE A 325 20.14 -7.31 19.13
CA ILE A 325 18.77 -7.45 18.61
C ILE A 325 18.26 -8.89 18.79
N ARG A 326 19.10 -9.89 18.49
CA ARG A 326 18.78 -11.30 18.75
C ARG A 326 18.45 -11.55 20.22
N HIS A 327 19.26 -11.03 21.14
CA HIS A 327 19.00 -11.12 22.59
C HIS A 327 17.61 -10.56 22.92
N LEU A 328 17.28 -9.36 22.47
CA LEU A 328 15.99 -8.75 22.71
C LEU A 328 14.81 -9.59 22.14
N LEU A 329 14.96 -10.13 20.94
CA LEU A 329 13.96 -11.00 20.33
C LEU A 329 13.77 -12.29 21.14
N LYS A 330 14.87 -12.92 21.62
CA LYS A 330 14.82 -14.12 22.46
C LYS A 330 14.21 -13.83 23.83
N ALA A 331 14.49 -12.67 24.41
CA ALA A 331 13.92 -12.20 25.65
C ALA A 331 12.45 -11.72 25.51
N LYS A 332 11.93 -11.68 24.27
CA LYS A 332 10.59 -11.15 23.93
C LYS A 332 10.40 -9.67 24.28
N GLU A 333 11.50 -8.92 24.29
CA GLU A 333 11.46 -7.47 24.48
C GLU A 333 10.91 -6.79 23.22
N MET A 334 9.94 -5.89 23.41
CA MET A 334 9.30 -5.15 22.32
C MET A 334 10.31 -4.32 21.50
N LEU A 335 11.40 -3.86 22.12
CA LEU A 335 12.44 -3.12 21.43
C LEU A 335 13.08 -3.93 20.30
N GLY A 336 13.30 -5.24 20.49
CA GLY A 336 13.85 -6.11 19.43
C GLY A 336 12.97 -6.13 18.18
N MET A 337 11.65 -6.27 18.39
CA MET A 337 10.67 -6.21 17.31
C MET A 337 10.67 -4.83 16.63
N ARG A 338 10.64 -3.75 17.41
CA ARG A 338 10.65 -2.36 16.89
C ARG A 338 11.88 -2.09 16.03
N LEU A 339 13.07 -2.48 16.46
CA LEU A 339 14.32 -2.28 15.72
C LEU A 339 14.32 -3.01 14.37
N CYS A 340 13.81 -4.25 14.33
CA CYS A 340 13.65 -4.99 13.08
C CYS A 340 12.64 -4.34 12.13
N VAL A 341 11.52 -3.83 12.65
CA VAL A 341 10.51 -3.14 11.85
C VAL A 341 11.06 -1.85 11.27
N LEU A 342 11.73 -1.01 12.08
CA LEU A 342 12.35 0.23 11.60
C LEU A 342 13.38 -0.03 10.50
N HIS A 343 14.22 -1.06 10.67
CA HIS A 343 15.18 -1.44 9.65
C HIS A 343 14.49 -1.84 8.34
N ASN A 344 13.47 -2.70 8.40
CA ASN A 344 12.76 -3.16 7.21
C ASN A 344 12.06 -2.03 6.45
N LEU A 345 11.37 -1.12 7.18
CA LEU A 345 10.71 0.02 6.56
C LEU A 345 11.72 0.98 5.93
N TYR A 346 12.84 1.24 6.61
CA TYR A 346 13.95 2.03 6.07
C TYR A 346 14.52 1.39 4.79
N PHE A 347 14.72 0.06 4.80
CA PHE A 347 15.21 -0.67 3.64
C PHE A 347 14.28 -0.48 2.42
N TYR A 348 12.96 -0.65 2.60
CA TYR A 348 11.99 -0.47 1.51
C TYR A 348 11.99 0.97 0.99
N ASN A 349 11.92 1.96 1.87
CA ASN A 349 11.90 3.37 1.47
C ASN A 349 13.21 3.79 0.79
N THR A 350 14.36 3.28 1.25
CA THR A 350 15.68 3.53 0.62
C THR A 350 15.75 2.86 -0.76
N MET A 351 15.25 1.64 -0.90
CA MET A 351 15.17 0.98 -2.21
C MET A 351 14.34 1.80 -3.21
N MET A 352 13.23 2.39 -2.77
CA MET A 352 12.45 3.28 -3.64
C MET A 352 13.21 4.55 -4.01
N GLU A 353 14.01 5.10 -3.12
CA GLU A 353 14.92 6.22 -3.41
C GLU A 353 15.98 5.84 -4.46
N GLU A 354 16.60 4.66 -4.29
CA GLU A 354 17.57 4.11 -5.26
C GLU A 354 16.93 3.88 -6.63
N ILE A 355 15.70 3.38 -6.70
CA ILE A 355 14.94 3.22 -7.95
C ILE A 355 14.74 4.58 -8.64
N ARG A 356 14.31 5.61 -7.89
CA ARG A 356 14.14 6.96 -8.44
C ARG A 356 15.43 7.55 -8.98
N LEU A 357 16.53 7.40 -8.24
CA LEU A 357 17.86 7.84 -8.69
C LEU A 357 18.29 7.10 -9.97
N ALA A 358 18.11 5.79 -10.02
CA ALA A 358 18.43 5.01 -11.21
C ALA A 358 17.59 5.43 -12.43
N LEU A 359 16.33 5.77 -12.24
CA LEU A 359 15.49 6.35 -13.30
C LEU A 359 15.97 7.75 -13.72
N ASP A 360 16.33 8.60 -12.75
CA ASP A 360 16.88 9.94 -13.04
C ASP A 360 18.20 9.87 -13.83
N GLU A 361 19.03 8.85 -13.60
CA GLU A 361 20.26 8.58 -14.32
C GLU A 361 20.05 7.84 -15.65
N GLY A 362 18.92 7.18 -15.86
CA GLY A 362 18.63 6.36 -17.05
C GLY A 362 19.37 5.03 -17.04
N ASN A 363 19.52 4.43 -15.87
CA ASN A 363 20.21 3.15 -15.67
C ASN A 363 19.37 2.15 -14.83
N PHE A 364 18.06 2.33 -14.78
CA PHE A 364 17.17 1.50 -13.95
C PHE A 364 17.26 0.01 -14.28
N ALA A 365 17.36 -0.37 -15.54
CA ALA A 365 17.50 -1.77 -15.94
C ALA A 365 18.76 -2.41 -15.34
N ALA A 366 19.90 -1.72 -15.34
CA ALA A 366 21.14 -2.21 -14.73
C ALA A 366 21.04 -2.26 -13.21
N TYR A 367 20.44 -1.24 -12.58
CA TYR A 367 20.18 -1.23 -11.14
C TYR A 367 19.30 -2.40 -10.72
N LYS A 368 18.16 -2.62 -11.42
CA LYS A 368 17.24 -3.72 -11.19
C LYS A 368 17.96 -5.08 -11.23
N ALA A 369 18.72 -5.35 -12.30
CA ALA A 369 19.44 -6.61 -12.45
C ALA A 369 20.40 -6.86 -11.27
N LYS A 370 21.22 -5.87 -10.91
CA LYS A 370 22.16 -5.95 -9.79
C LYS A 370 21.46 -6.16 -8.44
N LYS A 371 20.34 -5.44 -8.22
CA LYS A 371 19.57 -5.55 -6.96
C LYS A 371 18.94 -6.93 -6.82
N LEU A 372 18.34 -7.47 -7.89
CA LEU A 372 17.76 -8.82 -7.91
C LEU A 372 18.81 -9.91 -7.65
N GLU A 373 20.00 -9.81 -8.27
CA GLU A 373 21.11 -10.71 -7.99
C GLU A 373 21.51 -10.68 -6.50
N GLY A 374 21.62 -9.48 -5.91
CA GLY A 374 21.92 -9.33 -4.49
C GLY A 374 20.89 -9.98 -3.60
N LEU A 375 19.60 -9.69 -3.83
CA LEU A 375 18.48 -10.22 -3.05
C LEU A 375 18.39 -11.76 -3.08
N ALA A 376 18.84 -12.39 -4.17
CA ALA A 376 18.81 -13.85 -4.32
C ALA A 376 19.92 -14.60 -3.54
N ARG A 377 20.94 -13.92 -3.01
CA ARG A 377 22.15 -14.58 -2.44
C ARG A 377 21.86 -15.39 -1.17
N ASN A 378 20.92 -15.00 -0.33
CA ASN A 378 20.61 -15.67 0.95
C ASN A 378 19.37 -16.59 0.91
N GLY A 379 18.97 -17.07 -0.25
CA GLY A 379 17.88 -18.02 -0.38
C GLY A 379 16.76 -17.56 -1.34
N LYS A 380 15.79 -18.43 -1.57
CA LYS A 380 14.67 -18.17 -2.48
C LYS A 380 13.97 -16.88 -2.09
N MET A 381 13.81 -15.99 -3.05
CA MET A 381 12.86 -14.89 -2.96
C MET A 381 11.46 -15.52 -2.89
N GLU A 382 10.86 -15.52 -1.69
CA GLU A 382 9.45 -15.89 -1.52
C GLU A 382 8.57 -14.71 -1.92
#